data_4a61c06a9323a484be73470ac8e6ed9d
#
_entry.id   4a61c06a9323a484be73470ac8e6ed9d
#
_cell.length_a   1.000
_cell.length_b   1.000
_cell.length_c   1.000
_cell.angle_alpha   90.00
_cell.angle_beta   90.00
_cell.angle_gamma   90.00
#
_symmetry.space_group_name_H-M   'P 1'
#
loop_
_entity.id
_entity.type
_entity.pdbx_description
1 polymer ?
#
loop_
_entity_poly.entity_id
_entity_poly.type
_entity_poly.pdbx_seq_one_letter_code
_entity_poly.pdbx_strand_id
1 'polypeptide(L)'
;RIAVNLPPSELRGRMERGEIIVFSGGTGNPFFTTDTGAVLRALEVGAEAVLKGTKVDGLYSDDPFSNPQAEKIDELSCYEALKLRPGVMDLTAFALAAGSWLDIIIFRLLPLENMIKAVTGEPIGTKVRGR
;
A
#
# COMPACT_ATOMS: atom_id res chain seq x y z
N ARG A 1 -0.78 -4.42 -28.79
CA ARG A 1 -0.81 -4.78 -27.37
C ARG A 1 -0.75 -3.49 -26.55
N ILE A 2 -1.65 -3.34 -25.59
CA ILE A 2 -1.68 -2.17 -24.70
C ILE A 2 -0.66 -2.33 -23.56
N ALA A 3 -0.37 -3.57 -23.13
CA ALA A 3 0.61 -3.90 -22.11
C ALA A 3 1.35 -5.21 -22.48
N VAL A 4 2.54 -5.38 -21.93
CA VAL A 4 3.37 -6.57 -22.10
C VAL A 4 3.47 -7.28 -20.75
N ASN A 5 3.33 -8.61 -20.77
CA ASN A 5 3.58 -9.41 -19.57
C ASN A 5 5.09 -9.71 -19.50
N LEU A 6 5.73 -9.21 -18.46
CA LEU A 6 7.16 -9.38 -18.21
C LEU A 6 7.38 -10.14 -16.89
N PRO A 7 8.39 -11.00 -16.81
CA PRO A 7 8.72 -11.69 -15.57
C PRO A 7 9.29 -10.69 -14.52
N PRO A 8 9.11 -10.96 -13.21
CA PRO A 8 9.57 -10.07 -12.14
C PRO A 8 11.06 -9.72 -12.19
N SER A 9 11.91 -10.63 -12.66
CA SER A 9 13.36 -10.39 -12.81
C SER A 9 13.66 -9.31 -13.86
N GLU A 10 12.93 -9.31 -14.98
CA GLU A 10 13.09 -8.27 -16.00
C GLU A 10 12.56 -6.92 -15.52
N LEU A 11 11.44 -6.92 -14.79
CA LEU A 11 10.86 -5.71 -14.19
C LEU A 11 11.85 -5.08 -13.21
N ARG A 12 12.46 -5.88 -12.32
CA ARG A 12 13.50 -5.39 -11.40
C ARG A 12 14.67 -4.76 -12.14
N GLY A 13 15.21 -5.44 -13.14
CA GLY A 13 16.32 -4.89 -13.93
C GLY A 13 15.99 -3.58 -14.65
N ARG A 14 14.74 -3.38 -15.08
CA ARG A 14 14.27 -2.11 -15.63
C ARG A 14 14.21 -1.01 -14.56
N MET A 15 13.65 -1.30 -13.38
CA MET A 15 13.57 -0.36 -12.26
C MET A 15 14.98 0.07 -11.78
N GLU A 16 15.93 -0.86 -11.70
CA GLU A 16 17.34 -0.58 -11.37
C GLU A 16 18.01 0.38 -12.37
N ARG A 17 17.55 0.39 -13.62
CA ARG A 17 17.98 1.36 -14.65
C ARG A 17 17.22 2.70 -14.59
N GLY A 18 16.34 2.88 -13.61
CA GLY A 18 15.55 4.11 -13.41
C GLY A 18 14.28 4.17 -14.26
N GLU A 19 13.84 3.06 -14.85
CA GLU A 19 12.58 3.03 -15.59
C GLU A 19 11.39 3.03 -14.62
N ILE A 20 10.34 3.78 -14.96
CA ILE A 20 9.06 3.76 -14.24
C ILE A 20 8.17 2.69 -14.86
N ILE A 21 7.71 1.76 -14.04
CA ILE A 21 6.85 0.66 -14.48
C ILE A 21 5.40 0.93 -14.07
N VAL A 22 4.49 0.87 -15.02
CA VAL A 22 3.05 0.96 -14.77
C VAL A 22 2.45 -0.44 -14.82
N PHE A 23 1.95 -0.91 -13.69
CA PHE A 23 1.23 -2.19 -13.60
C PHE A 23 -0.25 -1.98 -13.88
N SER A 24 -0.81 -2.76 -14.79
CA SER A 24 -2.24 -2.77 -15.12
C SER A 24 -2.82 -4.17 -15.00
N GLY A 25 -4.14 -4.28 -14.79
CA GLY A 25 -4.84 -5.56 -14.74
C GLY A 25 -4.88 -6.27 -13.36
N GLY A 26 -4.39 -5.61 -12.30
CA GLY A 26 -4.47 -6.14 -10.94
C GLY A 26 -3.73 -7.48 -10.75
N THR A 27 -4.34 -8.43 -10.02
CA THR A 27 -3.78 -9.79 -9.81
C THR A 27 -4.05 -10.73 -10.98
N GLY A 28 -5.00 -10.39 -11.86
CA GLY A 28 -5.53 -11.30 -12.87
C GLY A 28 -6.46 -12.40 -12.33
N ASN A 29 -6.75 -12.40 -11.02
CA ASN A 29 -7.62 -13.36 -10.36
C ASN A 29 -8.92 -12.69 -9.90
N PRO A 30 -10.09 -13.37 -10.01
CA PRO A 30 -11.34 -12.85 -9.50
C PRO A 30 -11.29 -12.70 -7.97
N PHE A 31 -12.14 -11.82 -7.43
CA PHE A 31 -12.31 -11.53 -5.99
C PHE A 31 -11.15 -10.79 -5.32
N PHE A 32 -10.05 -10.49 -6.02
CA PHE A 32 -8.99 -9.65 -5.52
C PHE A 32 -9.06 -8.25 -6.12
N THR A 33 -8.82 -7.24 -5.29
CA THR A 33 -8.79 -5.85 -5.75
C THR A 33 -7.40 -5.40 -6.15
N THR A 34 -7.29 -4.14 -6.56
CA THR A 34 -6.01 -3.50 -6.89
C THR A 34 -5.10 -3.34 -5.67
N ASP A 35 -5.64 -3.32 -4.45
CA ASP A 35 -4.83 -3.24 -3.23
C ASP A 35 -3.95 -4.49 -3.05
N THR A 36 -4.57 -5.67 -3.18
CA THR A 36 -3.84 -6.94 -3.18
C THR A 36 -2.87 -7.01 -4.37
N GLY A 37 -3.31 -6.53 -5.54
CA GLY A 37 -2.44 -6.45 -6.73
C GLY A 37 -1.20 -5.60 -6.50
N ALA A 38 -1.34 -4.43 -5.86
CA ALA A 38 -0.22 -3.54 -5.55
C ALA A 38 0.80 -4.20 -4.61
N VAL A 39 0.33 -4.83 -3.54
CA VAL A 39 1.21 -5.55 -2.58
C VAL A 39 1.90 -6.73 -3.25
N LEU A 40 1.17 -7.52 -4.06
CA LEU A 40 1.75 -8.64 -4.82
C LEU A 40 2.89 -8.16 -5.74
N ARG A 41 2.65 -7.14 -6.54
CA ARG A 41 3.66 -6.60 -7.45
C ARG A 41 4.85 -6.00 -6.71
N ALA A 42 4.61 -5.29 -5.59
CA ALA A 42 5.67 -4.76 -4.74
C ALA A 42 6.59 -5.88 -4.21
N LEU A 43 6.03 -6.98 -3.72
CA LEU A 43 6.80 -8.14 -3.26
C LEU A 43 7.58 -8.80 -4.40
N GLU A 44 6.97 -8.99 -5.57
CA GLU A 44 7.60 -9.60 -6.75
C GLU A 44 8.80 -8.81 -7.25
N VAL A 45 8.74 -7.48 -7.24
CA VAL A 45 9.83 -6.63 -7.71
C VAL A 45 10.81 -6.25 -6.60
N GLY A 46 10.55 -6.62 -5.35
CA GLY A 46 11.41 -6.30 -4.21
C GLY A 46 11.33 -4.84 -3.78
N ALA A 47 10.16 -4.21 -3.89
CA ALA A 47 9.95 -2.84 -3.44
C ALA A 47 10.13 -2.71 -1.92
N GLU A 48 10.53 -1.54 -1.45
CA GLU A 48 10.72 -1.24 -0.02
C GLU A 48 9.39 -0.89 0.67
N ALA A 49 8.47 -0.26 -0.06
CA ALA A 49 7.18 0.15 0.47
C ALA A 49 6.09 0.19 -0.61
N VAL A 50 4.84 0.10 -0.18
CA VAL A 50 3.65 0.44 -0.96
C VAL A 50 3.11 1.77 -0.45
N LEU A 51 2.94 2.74 -1.32
CA LEU A 51 2.35 4.04 -1.03
C LEU A 51 0.90 4.04 -1.49
N LYS A 52 -0.04 3.97 -0.55
CA LYS A 52 -1.48 4.01 -0.84
C LYS A 52 -2.04 5.41 -0.66
N GLY A 53 -2.14 6.14 -1.76
CA GLY A 53 -2.88 7.40 -1.80
C GLY A 53 -4.40 7.15 -1.77
N THR A 54 -5.11 7.77 -0.83
CA THR A 54 -6.54 7.59 -0.59
C THR A 54 -7.23 8.92 -0.28
N LYS A 55 -8.53 8.91 -0.03
CA LYS A 55 -9.32 10.08 0.39
C LYS A 55 -9.19 10.39 1.88
N VAL A 56 -8.78 9.41 2.69
CA VAL A 56 -8.57 9.57 4.13
C VAL A 56 -7.08 9.79 4.42
N ASP A 57 -6.79 10.38 5.57
CA ASP A 57 -5.43 10.78 5.94
C ASP A 57 -4.67 9.73 6.75
N GLY A 58 -5.21 8.53 6.88
CA GLY A 58 -4.60 7.40 7.59
C GLY A 58 -5.64 6.42 8.10
N LEU A 59 -5.22 5.55 9.01
CA LEU A 59 -6.07 4.62 9.75
C LEU A 59 -6.46 5.21 11.11
N TYR A 60 -7.63 4.83 11.59
CA TYR A 60 -8.17 5.24 12.88
C TYR A 60 -8.56 4.02 13.71
N SER A 61 -8.63 4.19 15.03
CA SER A 61 -9.05 3.16 15.97
C SER A 61 -10.50 2.69 15.74
N ASP A 62 -11.32 3.53 15.12
CA ASP A 62 -12.70 3.29 14.72
C ASP A 62 -13.05 4.22 13.55
N ASP A 63 -14.26 4.16 13.01
CA ASP A 63 -14.71 5.07 11.96
C ASP A 63 -14.88 6.51 12.52
N PRO A 64 -14.04 7.46 12.09
CA PRO A 64 -14.08 8.84 12.62
C PRO A 64 -15.35 9.61 12.24
N PHE A 65 -16.14 9.13 11.26
CA PHE A 65 -17.42 9.74 10.90
C PHE A 65 -18.54 9.35 11.85
N SER A 66 -18.49 8.16 12.41
CA SER A 66 -19.48 7.63 13.34
C SER A 66 -19.06 7.75 14.80
N ASN A 67 -17.77 7.77 15.09
CA ASN A 67 -17.19 7.87 16.42
C ASN A 67 -16.25 9.07 16.55
N PRO A 68 -16.69 10.20 17.16
CA PRO A 68 -15.83 11.36 17.39
C PRO A 68 -14.63 11.12 18.32
N GLN A 69 -14.60 9.98 19.03
CA GLN A 69 -13.47 9.57 19.89
C GLN A 69 -12.45 8.70 19.12
N ALA A 70 -12.66 8.46 17.81
CA ALA A 70 -11.72 7.70 17.02
C ALA A 70 -10.38 8.44 16.93
N GLU A 71 -9.31 7.77 17.35
CA GLU A 71 -7.96 8.31 17.34
C GLU A 71 -7.22 7.83 16.09
N LYS A 72 -6.48 8.74 15.46
CA LYS A 72 -5.63 8.40 14.33
C LYS A 72 -4.45 7.55 14.81
N ILE A 73 -4.14 6.52 14.03
CA ILE A 73 -3.04 5.60 14.30
C ILE A 73 -1.86 6.02 13.43
N ASP A 74 -0.72 6.36 14.04
CA ASP A 74 0.48 6.73 13.29
C ASP A 74 1.21 5.50 12.74
N GLU A 75 1.29 4.43 13.53
CA GLU A 75 1.96 3.20 13.13
C GLU A 75 1.31 1.97 13.77
N LEU A 76 1.24 0.86 13.01
CA LEU A 76 0.81 -0.45 13.48
C LEU A 76 1.41 -1.54 12.59
N SER A 77 1.37 -2.81 13.04
CA SER A 77 1.75 -3.94 12.20
C SER A 77 0.61 -4.40 11.28
N CYS A 78 0.94 -5.14 10.21
CA CYS A 78 -0.07 -5.79 9.37
C CYS A 78 -0.97 -6.74 10.18
N TYR A 79 -0.45 -7.40 11.22
CA TYR A 79 -1.24 -8.27 12.10
C TYR A 79 -2.26 -7.49 12.92
N GLU A 80 -1.92 -6.29 13.40
CA GLU A 80 -2.86 -5.41 14.10
C GLU A 80 -3.89 -4.84 13.13
N ALA A 81 -3.48 -4.46 11.92
CA ALA A 81 -4.39 -4.01 10.87
C ALA A 81 -5.42 -5.10 10.49
N LEU A 82 -5.02 -6.37 10.44
CA LEU A 82 -5.92 -7.50 10.22
C LEU A 82 -6.97 -7.65 11.32
N LYS A 83 -6.60 -7.38 12.59
CA LYS A 83 -7.53 -7.40 13.73
C LYS A 83 -8.47 -6.19 13.73
N LEU A 84 -7.93 -5.02 13.44
CA LEU A 84 -8.67 -3.74 13.36
C LEU A 84 -9.68 -3.74 12.20
N ARG A 85 -9.37 -4.43 11.09
CA ARG A 85 -10.19 -4.50 9.88
C ARG A 85 -10.59 -3.13 9.33
N PRO A 86 -9.64 -2.22 9.13
CA PRO A 86 -9.95 -0.88 8.63
C PRO A 86 -10.47 -0.97 7.20
N GLY A 87 -11.59 -0.33 6.88
CA GLY A 87 -12.21 -0.37 5.56
C GLY A 87 -11.45 0.38 4.45
N VAL A 88 -10.24 0.84 4.72
CA VAL A 88 -9.44 1.68 3.79
C VAL A 88 -8.64 0.84 2.80
N MET A 89 -8.33 -0.41 3.13
CA MET A 89 -7.54 -1.33 2.32
C MET A 89 -8.02 -2.77 2.55
N ASP A 90 -7.88 -3.62 1.55
CA ASP A 90 -8.28 -5.02 1.65
C ASP A 90 -7.47 -5.79 2.69
N LEU A 91 -8.16 -6.65 3.44
CA LEU A 91 -7.50 -7.53 4.41
C LEU A 91 -6.50 -8.48 3.75
N THR A 92 -6.77 -8.91 2.53
CA THR A 92 -5.85 -9.76 1.74
C THR A 92 -4.54 -9.07 1.43
N ALA A 93 -4.55 -7.75 1.23
CA ALA A 93 -3.33 -6.96 1.04
C ALA A 93 -2.48 -6.93 2.32
N PHE A 94 -3.09 -6.67 3.49
CA PHE A 94 -2.38 -6.75 4.78
C PHE A 94 -1.87 -8.16 5.07
N ALA A 95 -2.68 -9.20 4.80
CA ALA A 95 -2.28 -10.59 5.01
C ALA A 95 -1.08 -10.97 4.14
N LEU A 96 -1.03 -10.50 2.89
CA LEU A 96 0.08 -10.77 1.98
C LEU A 96 1.37 -10.05 2.40
N ALA A 97 1.28 -8.84 2.96
CA ALA A 97 2.42 -8.09 3.46
C ALA A 97 2.90 -8.59 4.83
N ALA A 98 2.01 -9.20 5.63
CA ALA A 98 2.32 -9.66 6.99
C ALA A 98 3.49 -10.65 7.02
N GLY A 99 4.47 -10.39 7.88
CA GLY A 99 5.69 -11.19 8.00
C GLY A 99 6.74 -10.94 6.92
N SER A 100 6.47 -10.04 5.96
CA SER A 100 7.44 -9.61 4.95
C SER A 100 8.21 -8.35 5.39
N TRP A 101 9.15 -7.90 4.56
CA TRP A 101 9.86 -6.62 4.75
C TRP A 101 9.07 -5.41 4.27
N LEU A 102 7.94 -5.62 3.54
CA LEU A 102 7.22 -4.59 2.82
C LEU A 102 6.33 -3.77 3.77
N ASP A 103 6.64 -2.50 3.92
CA ASP A 103 5.79 -1.56 4.64
C ASP A 103 4.72 -0.96 3.72
N ILE A 104 3.60 -0.54 4.29
CA ILE A 104 2.51 0.12 3.57
C ILE A 104 2.28 1.48 4.23
N ILE A 105 2.34 2.56 3.44
CA ILE A 105 2.04 3.91 3.90
C ILE A 105 0.68 4.32 3.35
N ILE A 106 -0.29 4.52 4.21
CA ILE A 106 -1.66 4.92 3.85
C ILE A 106 -1.81 6.41 4.17
N PHE A 107 -2.06 7.24 3.16
CA PHE A 107 -2.10 8.68 3.32
C PHE A 107 -3.13 9.33 2.40
N ARG A 108 -3.51 10.57 2.72
CA ARG A 108 -4.39 11.36 1.85
C ARG A 108 -3.61 11.82 0.62
N LEU A 109 -4.10 11.44 -0.58
CA LEU A 109 -3.44 11.75 -1.84
C LEU A 109 -3.41 13.27 -2.13
N LEU A 110 -4.50 13.94 -1.85
CA LEU A 110 -4.61 15.37 -2.12
C LEU A 110 -4.41 16.21 -0.85
N PRO A 111 -3.66 17.32 -0.92
CA PRO A 111 -2.99 17.85 -2.11
C PRO A 111 -1.81 16.96 -2.56
N LEU A 112 -1.38 17.08 -3.83
CA LEU A 112 -0.36 16.18 -4.42
C LEU A 112 1.02 16.27 -3.73
N GLU A 113 1.30 17.34 -3.00
CA GLU A 113 2.49 17.51 -2.16
C GLU A 113 2.62 16.38 -1.12
N ASN A 114 1.51 15.79 -0.72
CA ASN A 114 1.49 14.63 0.18
C ASN A 114 2.18 13.41 -0.43
N MET A 115 2.12 13.24 -1.74
CA MET A 115 2.87 12.16 -2.43
C MET A 115 4.37 12.38 -2.32
N ILE A 116 4.83 13.63 -2.45
CA ILE A 116 6.25 13.96 -2.29
C ILE A 116 6.70 13.61 -0.86
N LYS A 117 5.93 14.03 0.15
CA LYS A 117 6.21 13.70 1.56
C LYS A 117 6.31 12.19 1.79
N ALA A 118 5.35 11.43 1.26
CA ALA A 118 5.35 9.98 1.40
C ALA A 118 6.59 9.33 0.75
N VAL A 119 7.01 9.80 -0.44
CA VAL A 119 8.19 9.28 -1.16
C VAL A 119 9.49 9.67 -0.48
N THR A 120 9.57 10.87 0.10
CA THR A 120 10.77 11.36 0.82
C THR A 120 10.89 10.82 2.24
N GLY A 121 9.92 10.03 2.72
CA GLY A 121 9.93 9.43 4.04
C GLY A 121 9.55 10.39 5.17
N GLU A 122 8.94 11.53 4.84
CA GLU A 122 8.35 12.40 5.86
C GLU A 122 7.18 11.70 6.55
N PRO A 123 6.97 11.92 7.87
CA PRO A 123 5.86 11.31 8.59
C PRO A 123 4.53 11.82 8.05
N ILE A 124 3.82 10.98 7.33
CA ILE A 124 2.49 11.26 6.78
C ILE A 124 1.60 10.03 6.83
N GLY A 125 0.34 10.24 7.14
CA GLY A 125 -0.64 9.15 7.13
C GLY A 125 -0.44 8.14 8.26
N THR A 126 -0.61 6.88 7.94
CA THR A 126 -0.37 5.73 8.82
C THR A 126 0.64 4.80 8.19
N LYS A 127 1.67 4.43 8.92
CA LYS A 127 2.61 3.40 8.53
C LYS A 127 2.16 2.04 9.03
N VAL A 128 1.94 1.09 8.11
CA VAL A 128 1.63 -0.31 8.44
C VAL A 128 2.85 -1.16 8.15
N ARG A 129 3.47 -1.72 9.21
CA ARG A 129 4.68 -2.53 9.08
C ARG A 129 4.37 -3.96 8.65
N GLY A 130 5.14 -4.48 7.72
CA GLY A 130 5.08 -5.88 7.32
C GLY A 130 5.60 -6.83 8.42
N ARG A 131 6.59 -6.39 9.20
CA ARG A 131 7.22 -7.13 10.33
C ARG A 131 6.84 -6.54 11.66
#